data_34ca557edf1c547960d223c464f9df88
#
_entry.id   34ca557edf1c547960d223c464f9df88
#
_cell.length_a   1.000
_cell.length_b   1.000
_cell.length_c   1.000
_cell.angle_alpha   90.00
_cell.angle_beta   90.00
_cell.angle_gamma   90.00
#
_symmetry.space_group_name_H-M   'P 1'
#
loop_
_entity.id
_entity.type
_entity.pdbx_description
1 polymer ?
#
loop_
_entity_poly.entity_id
_entity_poly.type
_entity_poly.pdbx_seq_one_letter_code
_entity_poly.pdbx_strand_id
1 'polypeptide(L)'
;MPKGPLVAIVDDDESIRDTTKDLLESAGFSAAVFARAASLLKSRRLSRVSCLIADMRMPKMTGLELHQHLVASNRGIPTILMTAYPNERTQAQAIKADVVCYLIKPFAADELLACVRCAMQRHDVGGE
;
A
#
# COMPACT_ATOMS: atom_id res chain seq x y z
N MET A 1 22.37 -6.62 -4.33
CA MET A 1 21.33 -6.70 -3.27
C MET A 1 20.47 -5.47 -3.27
N PRO A 2 19.22 -5.62 -3.54
CA PRO A 2 18.34 -4.47 -3.45
C PRO A 2 18.19 -4.07 -1.99
N LYS A 3 18.57 -2.85 -1.72
CA LYS A 3 18.45 -2.25 -0.40
C LYS A 3 17.49 -1.09 -0.43
N GLY A 4 16.67 -1.04 -1.48
CA GLY A 4 15.69 0.02 -1.57
C GLY A 4 14.65 -0.06 -0.46
N PRO A 5 13.89 1.01 -0.28
CA PRO A 5 12.80 1.01 0.70
C PRO A 5 11.84 -0.14 0.46
N LEU A 6 11.29 -0.68 1.54
CA LEU A 6 10.40 -1.83 1.46
C LEU A 6 8.96 -1.37 1.27
N VAL A 7 8.33 -1.87 0.21
CA VAL A 7 6.92 -1.62 -0.07
C VAL A 7 6.15 -2.91 0.19
N ALA A 8 5.11 -2.84 1.01
CA ALA A 8 4.24 -3.99 1.24
C ALA A 8 3.06 -3.91 0.28
N ILE A 9 2.75 -5.01 -0.36
CA ILE A 9 1.63 -5.13 -1.30
C ILE A 9 0.63 -6.13 -0.71
N VAL A 10 -0.58 -5.69 -0.44
CA VAL A 10 -1.63 -6.55 0.12
C VAL A 10 -2.79 -6.58 -0.86
N ASP A 11 -3.01 -7.72 -1.48
CA ASP A 11 -4.07 -7.91 -2.47
C ASP A 11 -4.35 -9.41 -2.54
N ASP A 12 -5.61 -9.80 -2.60
CA ASP A 12 -5.97 -11.22 -2.66
C ASP A 12 -5.81 -11.79 -4.07
N ASP A 13 -5.53 -10.97 -5.07
CA ASP A 13 -5.31 -11.39 -6.45
C ASP A 13 -3.81 -11.60 -6.70
N GLU A 14 -3.42 -12.86 -6.91
CA GLU A 14 -2.02 -13.21 -7.12
C GLU A 14 -1.42 -12.49 -8.33
N SER A 15 -2.17 -12.37 -9.40
CA SER A 15 -1.70 -11.72 -10.62
C SER A 15 -1.34 -10.25 -10.36
N ILE A 16 -2.18 -9.56 -9.60
CA ILE A 16 -1.94 -8.16 -9.22
C ILE A 16 -0.70 -8.07 -8.33
N ARG A 17 -0.57 -8.97 -7.35
CA ARG A 17 0.60 -8.98 -6.47
C ARG A 17 1.89 -9.14 -7.26
N ASP A 18 1.93 -10.12 -8.16
CA ASP A 18 3.14 -10.41 -8.93
C ASP A 18 3.52 -9.28 -9.87
N THR A 19 2.54 -8.74 -10.58
CA THR A 19 2.78 -7.65 -11.52
C THR A 19 3.27 -6.40 -10.78
N THR A 20 2.64 -6.08 -9.66
CA THR A 20 2.99 -4.90 -8.87
C THR A 20 4.39 -5.06 -8.28
N LYS A 21 4.70 -6.25 -7.77
CA LYS A 21 6.04 -6.53 -7.23
C LYS A 21 7.11 -6.36 -8.30
N ASP A 22 6.89 -6.94 -9.48
CA ASP A 22 7.86 -6.84 -10.57
C ASP A 22 8.10 -5.39 -10.95
N LEU A 23 7.05 -4.62 -11.04
CA LEU A 23 7.15 -3.20 -11.38
C LEU A 23 7.98 -2.44 -10.36
N LEU A 24 7.71 -2.66 -9.07
CA LEU A 24 8.43 -1.97 -8.00
C LEU A 24 9.89 -2.36 -7.96
N GLU A 25 10.18 -3.65 -8.12
CA GLU A 25 11.57 -4.11 -8.10
C GLU A 25 12.34 -3.57 -9.28
N SER A 26 11.71 -3.45 -10.44
CA SER A 26 12.37 -2.87 -11.61
C SER A 26 12.67 -1.38 -11.41
N ALA A 27 11.97 -0.73 -10.51
CA ALA A 27 12.17 0.68 -10.21
C ALA A 27 13.10 0.90 -9.01
N GLY A 28 13.67 -0.17 -8.46
CA GLY A 28 14.66 -0.07 -7.39
C GLY A 28 14.13 -0.23 -5.97
N PHE A 29 12.84 -0.55 -5.83
CA PHE A 29 12.26 -0.78 -4.50
C PHE A 29 12.31 -2.26 -4.14
N SER A 30 12.32 -2.57 -2.85
CA SER A 30 12.09 -3.92 -2.37
C SER A 30 10.60 -4.08 -2.16
N ALA A 31 10.06 -5.26 -2.44
CA ALA A 31 8.62 -5.49 -2.31
C ALA A 31 8.35 -6.79 -1.58
N ALA A 32 7.39 -6.77 -0.68
CA ALA A 32 6.89 -7.94 0.02
C ALA A 32 5.40 -8.06 -0.26
N VAL A 33 4.95 -9.25 -0.63
CA VAL A 33 3.56 -9.47 -1.01
C VAL A 33 2.81 -10.28 0.04
N PHE A 34 1.56 -9.93 0.23
CA PHE A 34 0.68 -10.58 1.20
C PHE A 34 -0.70 -10.75 0.59
N ALA A 35 -1.31 -11.90 0.80
CA ALA A 35 -2.65 -12.17 0.27
C ALA A 35 -3.74 -11.58 1.14
N ARG A 36 -3.44 -11.23 2.38
CA ARG A 36 -4.42 -10.68 3.33
C ARG A 36 -3.75 -9.73 4.31
N ALA A 37 -4.60 -8.87 4.89
CA ALA A 37 -4.15 -7.93 5.90
C ALA A 37 -3.51 -8.63 7.10
N ALA A 38 -4.11 -9.73 7.56
CA ALA A 38 -3.60 -10.46 8.72
C ALA A 38 -2.16 -10.93 8.52
N SER A 39 -1.81 -11.35 7.30
CA SER A 39 -0.45 -11.80 7.01
C SER A 39 0.55 -10.67 7.18
N LEU A 40 0.20 -9.48 6.72
CA LEU A 40 1.07 -8.31 6.90
C LEU A 40 1.22 -7.98 8.39
N LEU A 41 0.11 -7.95 9.11
CA LEU A 41 0.13 -7.57 10.53
C LEU A 41 0.96 -8.51 11.39
N LYS A 42 1.10 -9.78 10.97
CA LYS A 42 1.89 -10.77 11.68
C LYS A 42 3.34 -10.83 11.19
N SER A 43 3.67 -10.10 10.14
CA SER A 43 4.99 -10.19 9.54
C SER A 43 6.03 -9.50 10.40
N ARG A 44 7.20 -10.13 10.52
CA ARG A 44 8.34 -9.52 11.19
C ARG A 44 8.86 -8.32 10.42
N ARG A 45 8.54 -8.24 9.14
CA ARG A 45 9.00 -7.15 8.28
C ARG A 45 8.14 -5.90 8.40
N LEU A 46 7.03 -5.97 9.14
CA LEU A 46 6.10 -4.85 9.25
C LEU A 46 6.79 -3.55 9.68
N SER A 47 7.69 -3.62 10.65
CA SER A 47 8.38 -2.44 11.16
C SER A 47 9.32 -1.82 10.14
N ARG A 48 9.62 -2.53 9.05
CA ARG A 48 10.53 -2.06 8.01
C ARG A 48 9.81 -1.51 6.79
N VAL A 49 8.49 -1.61 6.77
CA VAL A 49 7.68 -1.17 5.63
C VAL A 49 7.62 0.34 5.59
N SER A 50 7.99 0.91 4.44
CA SER A 50 7.98 2.36 4.23
C SER A 50 6.74 2.84 3.49
N CYS A 51 6.06 1.94 2.77
CA CYS A 51 4.88 2.26 1.99
C CYS A 51 4.00 1.02 1.90
N LEU A 52 2.71 1.22 2.02
CA LEU A 52 1.72 0.14 1.91
C LEU A 52 0.86 0.38 0.67
N ILE A 53 0.74 -0.65 -0.15
CA ILE A 53 -0.20 -0.67 -1.26
C ILE A 53 -1.24 -1.73 -0.93
N ALA A 54 -2.48 -1.33 -0.76
CA ALA A 54 -3.53 -2.25 -0.31
C ALA A 54 -4.78 -2.14 -1.16
N ASP A 55 -5.34 -3.28 -1.53
CA ASP A 55 -6.60 -3.35 -2.24
C ASP A 55 -7.74 -3.01 -1.28
N MET A 56 -8.71 -2.23 -1.76
CA MET A 56 -9.89 -1.90 -0.97
C MET A 56 -10.75 -3.12 -0.69
N ARG A 57 -10.80 -4.06 -1.62
CA ARG A 57 -11.66 -5.24 -1.48
C ARG A 57 -10.85 -6.47 -1.14
N MET A 58 -10.85 -6.81 0.14
CA MET A 58 -10.23 -8.02 0.63
C MET A 58 -11.15 -8.67 1.65
N PRO A 59 -11.12 -10.01 1.75
CA PRO A 59 -11.90 -10.68 2.80
C PRO A 59 -11.48 -10.19 4.18
N LYS A 60 -12.45 -10.06 5.07
CA LYS A 60 -12.27 -9.75 6.49
C LYS A 60 -11.84 -8.33 6.82
N MET A 61 -10.90 -7.76 6.08
CA MET A 61 -10.43 -6.41 6.37
C MET A 61 -10.11 -5.70 5.06
N THR A 62 -10.74 -4.56 4.81
CA THR A 62 -10.47 -3.77 3.61
C THR A 62 -9.12 -3.06 3.73
N GLY A 63 -8.61 -2.58 2.60
CA GLY A 63 -7.38 -1.80 2.62
C GLY A 63 -7.47 -0.56 3.50
N LEU A 64 -8.63 0.11 3.48
CA LEU A 64 -8.83 1.28 4.32
C LEU A 64 -8.85 0.90 5.80
N GLU A 65 -9.51 -0.20 6.15
CA GLU A 65 -9.53 -0.69 7.52
C GLU A 65 -8.12 -1.05 8.00
N LEU A 66 -7.32 -1.66 7.12
CA LEU A 66 -5.95 -1.98 7.44
C LEU A 66 -5.15 -0.72 7.75
N HIS A 67 -5.28 0.30 6.91
CA HIS A 67 -4.63 1.58 7.12
C HIS A 67 -5.02 2.18 8.47
N GLN A 68 -6.32 2.21 8.74
CA GLN A 68 -6.85 2.76 10.00
C GLN A 68 -6.34 1.97 11.22
N HIS A 69 -6.26 0.65 11.08
CA HIS A 69 -5.75 -0.20 12.15
C HIS A 69 -4.29 0.13 12.47
N LEU A 70 -3.47 0.32 11.44
CA LEU A 70 -2.07 0.66 11.63
C LEU A 70 -1.90 2.02 12.30
N VAL A 71 -2.69 3.01 11.87
CA VAL A 71 -2.65 4.33 12.49
C VAL A 71 -3.05 4.24 13.97
N ALA A 72 -4.11 3.50 14.27
CA ALA A 72 -4.60 3.36 15.65
C ALA A 72 -3.59 2.63 16.53
N SER A 73 -2.75 1.80 15.94
CA SER A 73 -1.72 1.05 16.66
C SER A 73 -0.38 1.77 16.74
N ASN A 74 -0.35 3.04 16.38
CA ASN A 74 0.88 3.82 16.33
C ASN A 74 1.91 3.28 15.33
N ARG A 75 1.44 2.64 14.28
CA ARG A 75 2.28 2.08 13.23
C ARG A 75 1.87 2.62 11.87
N GLY A 76 1.49 3.89 11.82
CA GLY A 76 1.04 4.50 10.58
C GLY A 76 2.10 4.40 9.49
N ILE A 77 1.66 3.91 8.33
CA ILE A 77 2.51 3.76 7.15
C ILE A 77 1.83 4.51 6.02
N PRO A 78 2.56 5.32 5.24
CA PRO A 78 1.96 5.95 4.07
C PRO A 78 1.31 4.90 3.19
N THR A 79 0.04 5.08 2.87
CA THR A 79 -0.78 4.05 2.24
C THR A 79 -1.32 4.50 0.90
N ILE A 80 -1.25 3.62 -0.08
CA ILE A 80 -1.88 3.76 -1.39
C ILE A 80 -2.99 2.73 -1.44
N LEU A 81 -4.22 3.17 -1.67
CA LEU A 81 -5.35 2.26 -1.80
C LEU A 81 -5.66 2.02 -3.27
N MET A 82 -6.00 0.79 -3.62
CA MET A 82 -6.36 0.41 -4.98
C MET A 82 -7.78 -0.13 -5.00
N THR A 83 -8.53 0.17 -6.06
CA THR A 83 -9.87 -0.38 -6.21
C THR A 83 -10.24 -0.54 -7.67
N ALA A 84 -10.95 -1.64 -7.99
CA ALA A 84 -11.57 -1.84 -9.30
C ALA A 84 -12.98 -1.24 -9.33
N TYR A 85 -13.51 -0.86 -8.18
CA TYR A 85 -14.89 -0.39 -8.04
C TYR A 85 -14.93 0.93 -7.27
N PRO A 86 -14.46 2.03 -7.91
CA PRO A 86 -14.41 3.30 -7.22
C PRO A 86 -15.82 3.85 -6.96
N ASN A 87 -15.98 4.52 -5.83
CA ASN A 87 -17.18 5.29 -5.56
C ASN A 87 -16.83 6.47 -4.68
N GLU A 88 -17.71 7.48 -4.70
CA GLU A 88 -17.43 8.73 -4.01
C GLU A 88 -17.30 8.54 -2.50
N ARG A 89 -18.08 7.64 -1.94
CA ARG A 89 -18.07 7.40 -0.50
C ARG A 89 -16.73 6.86 -0.02
N THR A 90 -16.23 5.82 -0.68
CA THR A 90 -14.95 5.24 -0.27
C THR A 90 -13.79 6.18 -0.58
N GLN A 91 -13.89 6.93 -1.66
CA GLN A 91 -12.86 7.91 -1.98
C GLN A 91 -12.81 9.02 -0.92
N ALA A 92 -13.97 9.51 -0.49
CA ALA A 92 -14.04 10.52 0.56
C ALA A 92 -13.48 10.00 1.89
N GLN A 93 -13.78 8.74 2.21
CA GLN A 93 -13.23 8.10 3.41
C GLN A 93 -11.73 7.97 3.35
N ALA A 94 -11.18 7.64 2.18
CA ALA A 94 -9.74 7.52 1.99
C ALA A 94 -9.05 8.88 2.17
N ILE A 95 -9.62 9.93 1.60
CA ILE A 95 -9.09 11.28 1.75
C ILE A 95 -9.10 11.69 3.22
N LYS A 96 -10.20 11.43 3.90
CA LYS A 96 -10.33 11.77 5.32
C LYS A 96 -9.35 11.00 6.18
N ALA A 97 -9.01 9.79 5.79
CA ALA A 97 -8.04 8.96 6.51
C ALA A 97 -6.59 9.31 6.14
N ASP A 98 -6.41 10.29 5.27
CA ASP A 98 -5.11 10.81 4.86
C ASP A 98 -4.23 9.75 4.16
N VAL A 99 -4.84 8.92 3.32
CA VAL A 99 -4.05 8.02 2.47
C VAL A 99 -3.35 8.85 1.39
N VAL A 100 -2.23 8.34 0.91
CA VAL A 100 -1.42 9.07 -0.08
C VAL A 100 -2.13 9.15 -1.42
N CYS A 101 -2.65 8.03 -1.89
CA CYS A 101 -3.30 7.95 -3.20
C CYS A 101 -4.43 6.94 -3.15
N TYR A 102 -5.39 7.17 -4.03
CA TYR A 102 -6.51 6.25 -4.24
C TYR A 102 -6.50 5.91 -5.74
N LEU A 103 -5.94 4.76 -6.08
CA LEU A 103 -5.75 4.36 -7.47
C LEU A 103 -6.91 3.49 -7.95
N ILE A 104 -7.34 3.72 -9.18
CA ILE A 104 -8.41 2.96 -9.80
C ILE A 104 -7.79 1.95 -10.74
N LYS A 105 -8.15 0.68 -10.58
CA LYS A 105 -7.65 -0.39 -11.45
C LYS A 105 -8.44 -0.39 -12.77
N PRO A 106 -7.80 -0.66 -13.90
CA PRO A 106 -6.36 -0.83 -14.05
C PRO A 106 -5.67 0.52 -14.07
N PHE A 107 -4.51 0.60 -13.44
CA PHE A 107 -3.73 1.83 -13.40
C PHE A 107 -2.46 1.67 -14.25
N ALA A 108 -1.92 2.80 -14.70
CA ALA A 108 -0.68 2.79 -15.45
C ALA A 108 0.51 2.65 -14.50
N ALA A 109 1.59 2.07 -15.00
CA ALA A 109 2.80 1.87 -14.21
C ALA A 109 3.33 3.19 -13.65
N ASP A 110 3.34 4.24 -14.44
CA ASP A 110 3.85 5.54 -13.98
C ASP A 110 2.95 6.18 -12.94
N GLU A 111 1.64 5.91 -12.97
CA GLU A 111 0.74 6.37 -11.92
C GLU A 111 1.11 5.75 -10.58
N LEU A 112 1.31 4.44 -10.56
CA LEU A 112 1.66 3.74 -9.33
C LEU A 112 3.00 4.24 -8.81
N LEU A 113 4.00 4.34 -9.68
CA LEU A 113 5.33 4.76 -9.26
C LEU A 113 5.34 6.18 -8.72
N ALA A 114 4.54 7.07 -9.31
CA ALA A 114 4.40 8.44 -8.80
C ALA A 114 3.83 8.43 -7.39
N CYS A 115 2.81 7.60 -7.14
CA CYS A 115 2.21 7.46 -5.81
C CYS A 115 3.22 6.91 -4.80
N VAL A 116 4.00 5.91 -5.21
CA VAL A 116 5.01 5.32 -4.33
C VAL A 116 6.07 6.36 -3.94
N ARG A 117 6.53 7.16 -4.92
CA ARG A 117 7.50 8.22 -4.62
C ARG A 117 6.93 9.24 -3.67
N CYS A 118 5.66 9.60 -3.86
CA CYS A 118 4.98 10.51 -2.95
C CYS A 118 4.90 9.93 -1.53
N ALA A 119 4.58 8.64 -1.43
CA ALA A 119 4.53 7.95 -0.15
C ALA A 119 5.90 7.93 0.54
N MET A 120 6.96 7.72 -0.23
CA MET A 120 8.31 7.69 0.31
C MET A 120 8.69 9.06 0.89
N GLN A 121 8.31 10.14 0.23
CA GLN A 121 8.56 11.48 0.75
C GLN A 121 7.84 11.71 2.06
N ARG A 122 6.60 11.26 2.19
CA ARG A 122 5.85 11.37 3.45
C ARG A 122 6.51 10.56 4.55
N HIS A 123 6.99 9.36 4.24
CA HIS A 123 7.65 8.51 5.21
C HIS A 123 8.90 9.19 5.76
N ASP A 124 9.72 9.75 4.86
CA ASP A 124 10.97 10.42 5.26
C ASP A 124 10.68 11.62 6.17
N VAL A 125 9.68 12.43 5.81
CA VAL A 125 9.31 13.59 6.62
C VAL A 125 8.73 13.15 7.96
N GLY A 126 7.84 12.15 7.93
CA GLY A 126 7.22 11.65 9.15
C GLY A 126 8.17 10.91 10.06
N GLY A 127 9.30 10.43 9.52
CA GLY A 127 10.28 9.69 10.30
C GLY A 127 11.19 10.55 11.15
N GLU A 128 11.05 11.85 11.01
CA GLU A 128 11.85 12.75 11.83
C GLU A 128 11.21 12.90 13.23
#